data_5f42265ab239368e31e233122aee36a1
#
_entry.id   5f42265ab239368e31e233122aee36a1
#
_cell.length_a   1.000
_cell.length_b   1.000
_cell.length_c   1.000
_cell.angle_alpha   90.00
_cell.angle_beta   90.00
_cell.angle_gamma   90.00
#
_symmetry.space_group_name_H-M   'P 1'
#
loop_
_entity.id
_entity.type
_entity.pdbx_description
1 polymer ?
#
loop_
_entity_poly.entity_id
_entity_poly.type
_entity_poly.pdbx_seq_one_letter_code
_entity_poly.pdbx_strand_id
1 'polypeptide(L)'
;MVVSTNVGQWIVPPSRGLCVPAGIAHSIRMVGHVEMRTVFIRPDAAPGLMARCAVLGVSPLLRELILAAVDVPLPYVAQSRHGRLMRLLLDEVEQMPTLPLSLPRPADPRLQTICATIMQAPDDSSTAGDWARRLDVDPKTIHRLFLRETGMTFGQWRRQARLLAALEHLAGGARVIDVALELGYNSPTAFATMFKRQFGVAPSSFFQ
;
A
#
# COMPACT_ATOMS: atom_id res chain seq x y z
N MET A 1 5.08 -5.48 5.31
CA MET A 1 3.81 -5.94 5.91
C MET A 1 2.62 -5.64 5.02
N VAL A 2 1.55 -6.40 5.18
CA VAL A 2 0.28 -6.23 4.46
C VAL A 2 -0.78 -5.84 5.48
N VAL A 3 -1.50 -4.75 5.22
CA VAL A 3 -2.59 -4.28 6.08
C VAL A 3 -3.89 -4.33 5.30
N SER A 4 -4.92 -4.92 5.89
CA SER A 4 -6.23 -5.10 5.25
C SER A 4 -7.33 -4.45 6.08
N THR A 5 -8.27 -3.82 5.40
CA THR A 5 -9.51 -3.25 5.97
C THR A 5 -10.71 -3.70 5.13
N ASN A 6 -11.89 -3.27 5.52
CA ASN A 6 -13.11 -3.51 4.71
C ASN A 6 -13.11 -2.79 3.35
N VAL A 7 -12.33 -1.70 3.19
CA VAL A 7 -12.31 -0.88 1.96
C VAL A 7 -11.12 -1.17 1.05
N GLY A 8 -10.13 -1.92 1.50
CA GLY A 8 -8.96 -2.22 0.66
C GLY A 8 -7.83 -2.90 1.39
N GLN A 9 -6.73 -3.06 0.65
CA GLN A 9 -5.49 -3.63 1.13
C GLN A 9 -4.33 -2.69 0.81
N TRP A 10 -3.37 -2.61 1.71
CA TRP A 10 -2.14 -1.80 1.59
C TRP A 10 -0.93 -2.66 1.81
N ILE A 11 0.08 -2.50 0.96
CA ILE A 11 1.41 -3.05 1.21
C ILE A 11 2.30 -1.93 1.71
N VAL A 12 2.92 -2.17 2.85
CA VAL A 12 3.81 -1.22 3.52
C VAL A 12 5.23 -1.79 3.46
N PRO A 13 6.04 -1.34 2.50
CA PRO A 13 7.45 -1.74 2.39
C PRO A 13 8.28 -1.19 3.55
N PRO A 14 9.54 -1.64 3.69
CA PRO A 14 10.50 -1.00 4.60
C PRO A 14 10.59 0.51 4.36
N SER A 15 10.86 1.26 5.40
CA SER A 15 10.97 2.73 5.37
C SER A 15 9.71 3.45 4.87
N ARG A 16 8.54 2.80 4.99
CA ARG A 16 7.23 3.40 4.71
C ARG A 16 6.32 3.24 5.93
N GLY A 17 5.37 4.16 6.06
CA GLY A 17 4.34 4.12 7.07
C GLY A 17 2.95 3.91 6.47
N LEU A 18 2.00 3.51 7.29
CA LEU A 18 0.58 3.51 6.94
C LEU A 18 -0.15 4.39 7.94
N CYS A 19 -0.82 5.41 7.44
CA CYS A 19 -1.80 6.15 8.22
C CYS A 19 -3.11 5.34 8.22
N VAL A 20 -3.61 5.04 9.41
CA VAL A 20 -4.92 4.42 9.61
C VAL A 20 -5.75 5.36 10.47
N PRO A 21 -6.85 5.92 9.96
CA PRO A 21 -7.70 6.80 10.74
C PRO A 21 -8.31 6.08 11.95
N ALA A 22 -8.62 6.85 13.00
CA ALA A 22 -9.27 6.33 14.19
C ALA A 22 -10.59 5.61 13.86
N GLY A 23 -10.84 4.51 14.53
CA GLY A 23 -12.07 3.71 14.35
C GLY A 23 -12.06 2.76 13.13
N ILE A 24 -11.03 2.77 12.29
CA ILE A 24 -10.93 1.82 11.17
C ILE A 24 -10.40 0.47 11.67
N ALA A 25 -11.26 -0.54 11.64
CA ALA A 25 -10.86 -1.92 11.92
C ALA A 25 -9.91 -2.43 10.84
N HIS A 26 -8.77 -2.97 11.24
CA HIS A 26 -7.76 -3.46 10.33
C HIS A 26 -7.05 -4.70 10.88
N SER A 27 -6.50 -5.48 9.98
CA SER A 27 -5.61 -6.61 10.30
C SER A 27 -4.25 -6.39 9.65
N ILE A 28 -3.20 -6.87 10.31
CA ILE A 28 -1.82 -6.75 9.82
C ILE A 28 -1.24 -8.15 9.66
N ARG A 29 -0.69 -8.44 8.48
CA ARG A 29 0.08 -9.65 8.21
C ARG A 29 1.53 -9.28 7.93
N MET A 30 2.43 -9.82 8.75
CA MET A 30 3.87 -9.64 8.57
C MET A 30 4.37 -10.58 7.47
N VAL A 31 5.27 -10.08 6.62
CA VAL A 31 5.95 -10.85 5.58
C VAL A 31 7.45 -10.66 5.78
N GLY A 32 8.16 -11.76 6.01
CA GLY A 32 9.57 -11.72 6.40
C GLY A 32 9.78 -11.17 7.82
N HIS A 33 10.99 -10.71 8.10
CA HIS A 33 11.33 -10.05 9.37
C HIS A 33 10.87 -8.60 9.36
N VAL A 34 10.04 -8.22 10.32
CA VAL A 34 9.45 -6.88 10.40
C VAL A 34 9.62 -6.29 11.79
N GLU A 35 10.27 -5.16 11.88
CA GLU A 35 10.27 -4.31 13.06
C GLU A 35 9.27 -3.18 12.89
N MET A 36 8.13 -3.28 13.55
CA MET A 36 7.07 -2.27 13.48
C MET A 36 7.24 -1.22 14.56
N ARG A 37 7.07 0.03 14.18
CA ARG A 37 6.93 1.17 15.10
C ARG A 37 5.58 1.82 14.87
N THR A 38 4.82 2.01 15.95
CA THR A 38 3.47 2.59 15.90
C THR A 38 3.44 3.90 16.66
N VAL A 39 2.87 4.92 16.04
CA VAL A 39 2.59 6.22 16.67
C VAL A 39 1.08 6.39 16.73
N PHE A 40 0.54 6.54 17.94
CA PHE A 40 -0.87 6.87 18.15
C PHE A 40 -1.01 8.38 18.27
N ILE A 41 -1.75 8.98 17.33
CA ILE A 41 -1.95 10.43 17.25
C ILE A 41 -3.42 10.72 17.53
N ARG A 42 -3.68 11.60 18.50
CA ARG A 42 -5.03 12.08 18.76
C ARG A 42 -5.50 12.95 17.57
N PRO A 43 -6.77 12.85 17.15
CA PRO A 43 -7.28 13.61 16.01
C PRO A 43 -7.12 15.13 16.13
N ASP A 44 -7.19 15.66 17.36
CA ASP A 44 -7.02 17.07 17.65
C ASP A 44 -5.55 17.54 17.64
N ALA A 45 -4.60 16.62 17.73
CA ALA A 45 -3.16 16.94 17.72
C ALA A 45 -2.58 17.13 16.32
N ALA A 46 -3.22 16.58 15.30
CA ALA A 46 -2.80 16.68 13.89
C ALA A 46 -4.05 16.72 12.97
N PRO A 47 -4.77 17.84 12.94
CA PRO A 47 -6.02 17.96 12.17
C PRO A 47 -5.80 17.90 10.65
N GLY A 48 -4.57 18.09 10.17
CA GLY A 48 -4.17 17.92 8.77
C GLY A 48 -3.96 16.47 8.34
N LEU A 49 -3.95 15.51 9.28
CA LEU A 49 -3.84 14.10 8.92
C LEU A 49 -5.03 13.62 8.13
N MET A 50 -4.75 12.76 7.16
CA MET A 50 -5.75 12.26 6.22
C MET A 50 -6.86 11.47 6.91
N ALA A 51 -8.09 11.71 6.48
CA ALA A 51 -9.28 10.98 6.92
C ALA A 51 -9.43 9.59 6.26
N ARG A 52 -8.41 9.10 5.57
CA ARG A 52 -8.41 7.80 4.86
C ARG A 52 -7.10 7.07 5.04
N CYS A 53 -7.14 5.73 4.95
CA CYS A 53 -5.92 4.93 4.93
C CYS A 53 -5.04 5.29 3.74
N ALA A 54 -3.75 5.53 4.00
CA ALA A 54 -2.78 5.80 2.93
C ALA A 54 -1.37 5.41 3.36
N VAL A 55 -0.61 4.88 2.41
CA VAL A 55 0.82 4.63 2.63
C VAL A 55 1.59 5.94 2.49
N LEU A 56 2.46 6.19 3.43
CA LEU A 56 3.27 7.41 3.55
C LEU A 56 4.74 7.11 3.26
N GLY A 57 5.39 8.05 2.57
CA GLY A 57 6.84 8.02 2.42
C GLY A 57 7.51 8.59 3.67
N VAL A 58 8.13 7.74 4.49
CA VAL A 58 8.80 8.18 5.72
C VAL A 58 10.16 8.79 5.39
N SER A 59 10.36 10.08 5.75
CA SER A 59 11.64 10.76 5.58
C SER A 59 12.68 10.22 6.60
N PRO A 60 13.99 10.36 6.32
CA PRO A 60 15.02 10.03 7.31
C PRO A 60 14.83 10.81 8.64
N LEU A 61 14.43 12.08 8.56
CA LEU A 61 14.15 12.88 9.74
C LEU A 61 12.99 12.31 10.55
N LEU A 62 11.86 12.01 9.91
CA LEU A 62 10.70 11.42 10.61
C LEU A 62 11.06 10.08 11.24
N ARG A 63 11.85 9.26 10.55
CA ARG A 63 12.32 7.98 11.10
C ARG A 63 13.07 8.19 12.43
N GLU A 64 14.04 9.11 12.46
CA GLU A 64 14.81 9.39 13.67
C GLU A 64 13.95 10.03 14.78
N LEU A 65 12.99 10.88 14.41
CA LEU A 65 12.02 11.43 15.37
C LEU A 65 11.14 10.34 15.99
N ILE A 66 10.66 9.37 15.20
CA ILE A 66 9.90 8.23 15.74
C ILE A 66 10.75 7.40 16.70
N LEU A 67 12.00 7.13 16.37
CA LEU A 67 12.90 6.40 17.26
C LEU A 67 13.16 7.15 18.57
N ALA A 68 13.43 8.45 18.49
CA ALA A 68 13.63 9.29 19.65
C ALA A 68 12.37 9.48 20.52
N ALA A 69 11.18 9.39 19.91
CA ALA A 69 9.91 9.51 20.61
C ALA A 69 9.61 8.32 21.53
N VAL A 70 10.19 7.15 21.28
CA VAL A 70 10.03 5.96 22.14
C VAL A 70 10.53 6.20 23.56
N ASP A 71 11.60 7.00 23.69
CA ASP A 71 12.25 7.29 24.98
C ASP A 71 11.68 8.54 25.67
N VAL A 72 10.67 9.18 25.10
CA VAL A 72 10.05 10.37 25.70
C VAL A 72 9.17 9.98 26.89
N PRO A 73 9.48 10.45 28.10
CA PRO A 73 8.66 10.17 29.28
C PRO A 73 7.29 10.83 29.17
N LEU A 74 6.27 10.14 29.66
CA LEU A 74 4.90 10.68 29.72
C LEU A 74 4.48 10.90 31.18
N PRO A 75 3.82 12.03 31.49
CA PRO A 75 3.58 13.17 30.62
C PRO A 75 4.83 14.03 30.38
N TYR A 76 4.86 14.78 29.29
CA TYR A 76 5.91 15.76 28.97
C TYR A 76 5.37 17.18 28.92
N VAL A 77 6.25 18.16 29.21
CA VAL A 77 5.92 19.60 29.12
C VAL A 77 6.06 20.05 27.67
N ALA A 78 5.02 20.71 27.13
CA ALA A 78 4.97 21.11 25.73
C ALA A 78 6.13 22.01 25.28
N GLN A 79 6.61 22.91 26.15
CA GLN A 79 7.74 23.81 25.86
C GLN A 79 9.13 23.18 26.12
N SER A 80 9.18 21.96 26.65
CA SER A 80 10.42 21.23 26.86
C SER A 80 11.04 20.75 25.56
N ARG A 81 12.28 20.18 25.64
CA ARG A 81 12.91 19.50 24.52
C ARG A 81 12.01 18.37 23.97
N HIS A 82 11.39 17.59 24.85
CA HIS A 82 10.50 16.50 24.48
C HIS A 82 9.23 17.00 23.78
N GLY A 83 8.61 18.06 24.27
CA GLY A 83 7.46 18.69 23.63
C GLY A 83 7.78 19.24 22.23
N ARG A 84 8.96 19.84 22.04
CA ARG A 84 9.39 20.29 20.69
C ARG A 84 9.66 19.13 19.75
N LEU A 85 10.24 18.03 20.24
CA LEU A 85 10.42 16.80 19.46
C LEU A 85 9.08 16.24 18.98
N MET A 86 8.10 16.11 19.88
CA MET A 86 6.78 15.59 19.54
C MET A 86 6.03 16.50 18.57
N ARG A 87 6.18 17.83 18.69
CA ARG A 87 5.61 18.79 17.74
C ARG A 87 6.24 18.62 16.37
N LEU A 88 7.56 18.57 16.27
CA LEU A 88 8.25 18.38 14.99
C LEU A 88 7.87 17.04 14.35
N LEU A 89 7.70 15.98 15.14
CA LEU A 89 7.23 14.69 14.64
C LEU A 89 5.84 14.82 13.98
N LEU A 90 4.90 15.54 14.61
CA LEU A 90 3.57 15.78 14.03
C LEU A 90 3.65 16.60 12.76
N ASP A 91 4.44 17.68 12.76
CA ASP A 91 4.64 18.53 11.57
C ASP A 91 5.20 17.69 10.39
N GLU A 92 6.16 16.82 10.64
CA GLU A 92 6.73 15.92 9.63
C GLU A 92 5.71 14.89 9.12
N VAL A 93 4.90 14.32 10.01
CA VAL A 93 3.86 13.35 9.60
C VAL A 93 2.82 13.99 8.69
N GLU A 94 2.41 15.23 8.95
CA GLU A 94 1.46 15.99 8.12
C GLU A 94 2.02 16.32 6.72
N GLN A 95 3.33 16.43 6.58
CA GLN A 95 4.01 16.75 5.32
C GLN A 95 4.34 15.52 4.46
N MET A 96 4.13 14.29 4.97
CA MET A 96 4.53 13.08 4.26
C MET A 96 3.78 12.88 2.94
N PRO A 97 4.50 12.60 1.82
CA PRO A 97 3.87 12.29 0.55
C PRO A 97 3.14 10.95 0.64
N THR A 98 1.96 10.88 0.03
CA THR A 98 1.21 9.64 -0.12
C THR A 98 1.72 8.81 -1.28
N LEU A 99 1.77 7.50 -1.10
CA LEU A 99 2.20 6.55 -2.11
C LEU A 99 1.02 5.70 -2.60
N PRO A 100 0.92 5.41 -3.91
CA PRO A 100 -0.17 4.63 -4.47
C PRO A 100 0.02 3.12 -4.22
N LEU A 101 0.14 2.73 -2.95
CA LEU A 101 0.36 1.35 -2.49
C LEU A 101 -0.90 0.74 -1.88
N SER A 102 -2.04 1.10 -2.44
CA SER A 102 -3.35 0.59 -2.05
C SER A 102 -4.00 -0.19 -3.18
N LEU A 103 -4.80 -1.19 -2.83
CA LEU A 103 -5.66 -1.91 -3.74
C LEU A 103 -7.10 -1.75 -3.26
N PRO A 104 -7.90 -0.88 -3.89
CA PRO A 104 -9.29 -0.68 -3.51
C PRO A 104 -10.09 -1.97 -3.68
N ARG A 105 -10.93 -2.28 -2.71
CA ARG A 105 -11.85 -3.41 -2.74
C ARG A 105 -13.22 -2.95 -3.22
N PRO A 106 -13.72 -3.44 -4.36
CA PRO A 106 -15.04 -3.07 -4.84
C PRO A 106 -16.13 -3.71 -3.98
N ALA A 107 -17.31 -3.09 -3.96
CA ALA A 107 -18.49 -3.60 -3.28
C ALA A 107 -19.34 -4.51 -4.18
N ASP A 108 -19.33 -4.31 -5.49
CA ASP A 108 -20.10 -5.12 -6.45
C ASP A 108 -19.60 -6.57 -6.48
N PRO A 109 -20.47 -7.59 -6.24
CA PRO A 109 -20.05 -9.00 -6.15
C PRO A 109 -19.35 -9.51 -7.42
N ARG A 110 -19.72 -9.00 -8.60
CA ARG A 110 -19.07 -9.38 -9.87
C ARG A 110 -17.61 -8.94 -9.90
N LEU A 111 -17.36 -7.70 -9.46
CA LEU A 111 -16.00 -7.19 -9.34
C LEU A 111 -15.22 -7.90 -8.23
N GLN A 112 -15.86 -8.26 -7.13
CA GLN A 112 -15.22 -9.03 -6.07
C GLN A 112 -14.72 -10.38 -6.60
N THR A 113 -15.51 -11.07 -7.42
CA THR A 113 -15.11 -12.33 -8.07
C THR A 113 -13.88 -12.11 -8.96
N ILE A 114 -13.89 -11.08 -9.82
CA ILE A 114 -12.74 -10.74 -10.67
C ILE A 114 -11.50 -10.44 -9.81
N CYS A 115 -11.64 -9.59 -8.81
CA CYS A 115 -10.55 -9.18 -7.95
C CYS A 115 -9.96 -10.35 -7.16
N ALA A 116 -10.81 -11.23 -6.60
CA ALA A 116 -10.38 -12.41 -5.88
C ALA A 116 -9.58 -13.37 -6.77
N THR A 117 -10.07 -13.63 -7.99
CA THR A 117 -9.36 -14.49 -8.96
C THR A 117 -7.99 -13.92 -9.32
N ILE A 118 -7.90 -12.63 -9.63
CA ILE A 118 -6.62 -11.99 -9.97
C ILE A 118 -5.65 -11.98 -8.78
N MET A 119 -6.15 -11.84 -7.55
CA MET A 119 -5.31 -11.90 -6.35
C MET A 119 -4.78 -13.32 -6.07
N GLN A 120 -5.55 -14.36 -6.41
CA GLN A 120 -5.12 -15.76 -6.29
C GLN A 120 -4.19 -16.19 -7.42
N ALA A 121 -4.41 -15.67 -8.64
CA ALA A 121 -3.62 -15.97 -9.84
C ALA A 121 -3.21 -14.65 -10.52
N PRO A 122 -2.15 -13.98 -10.06
CA PRO A 122 -1.73 -12.68 -10.59
C PRO A 122 -1.29 -12.70 -12.05
N ASP A 123 -0.91 -13.86 -12.56
CA ASP A 123 -0.56 -14.11 -13.97
C ASP A 123 -1.79 -14.19 -14.89
N ASP A 124 -3.02 -14.26 -14.34
CA ASP A 124 -4.25 -14.32 -15.16
C ASP A 124 -4.24 -13.23 -16.24
N SER A 125 -4.28 -13.68 -17.51
CA SER A 125 -4.26 -12.82 -18.69
C SER A 125 -5.65 -12.43 -19.19
N SER A 126 -6.73 -12.87 -18.53
CA SER A 126 -8.12 -12.59 -18.94
C SER A 126 -8.35 -11.10 -19.13
N THR A 127 -8.98 -10.76 -20.24
CA THR A 127 -9.36 -9.38 -20.56
C THR A 127 -10.69 -9.00 -19.88
N ALA A 128 -11.04 -7.71 -19.88
CA ALA A 128 -12.37 -7.27 -19.44
C ALA A 128 -13.48 -7.89 -20.28
N GLY A 129 -13.22 -8.19 -21.56
CA GLY A 129 -14.17 -8.88 -22.45
C GLY A 129 -14.35 -10.35 -22.07
N ASP A 130 -13.30 -11.04 -21.65
CA ASP A 130 -13.39 -12.43 -21.17
C ASP A 130 -14.20 -12.51 -19.87
N TRP A 131 -13.97 -11.58 -18.95
CA TRP A 131 -14.75 -11.46 -17.73
C TRP A 131 -16.21 -11.10 -18.00
N ALA A 132 -16.47 -10.21 -18.95
CA ALA A 132 -17.81 -9.84 -19.33
C ALA A 132 -18.60 -11.06 -19.84
N ARG A 133 -17.97 -11.90 -20.68
CA ARG A 133 -18.59 -13.16 -21.16
C ARG A 133 -18.86 -14.15 -20.02
N ARG A 134 -17.90 -14.31 -19.08
CA ARG A 134 -18.07 -15.21 -17.93
C ARG A 134 -19.18 -14.78 -16.98
N LEU A 135 -19.42 -13.48 -16.87
CA LEU A 135 -20.38 -12.88 -15.94
C LEU A 135 -21.71 -12.51 -16.63
N ASP A 136 -21.85 -12.81 -17.92
CA ASP A 136 -23.00 -12.48 -18.75
C ASP A 136 -23.40 -10.99 -18.68
N VAL A 137 -22.41 -10.11 -18.90
CA VAL A 137 -22.58 -8.65 -18.89
C VAL A 137 -21.88 -8.01 -20.09
N ASP A 138 -22.29 -6.80 -20.46
CA ASP A 138 -21.57 -6.02 -21.47
C ASP A 138 -20.16 -5.61 -20.97
N PRO A 139 -19.10 -5.69 -21.78
CA PRO A 139 -17.75 -5.26 -21.43
C PRO A 139 -17.68 -3.81 -20.90
N LYS A 140 -18.51 -2.91 -21.40
CA LYS A 140 -18.62 -1.53 -20.91
C LYS A 140 -19.07 -1.48 -19.45
N THR A 141 -19.89 -2.45 -19.04
CA THR A 141 -20.33 -2.58 -17.63
C THR A 141 -19.14 -2.83 -16.71
N ILE A 142 -18.25 -3.75 -17.06
CA ILE A 142 -17.02 -4.03 -16.29
C ILE A 142 -16.18 -2.75 -16.15
N HIS A 143 -15.91 -2.05 -17.26
CA HIS A 143 -15.13 -0.82 -17.24
C HIS A 143 -15.75 0.27 -16.36
N ARG A 144 -17.08 0.49 -16.51
CA ARG A 144 -17.81 1.49 -15.75
C ARG A 144 -17.81 1.18 -14.24
N LEU A 145 -18.01 -0.08 -13.88
CA LEU A 145 -18.05 -0.51 -12.49
C LEU A 145 -16.67 -0.35 -11.83
N PHE A 146 -15.60 -0.80 -12.49
CA PHE A 146 -14.24 -0.61 -11.94
C PHE A 146 -13.94 0.86 -11.71
N LEU A 147 -14.19 1.72 -12.69
CA LEU A 147 -13.93 3.15 -12.55
C LEU A 147 -14.75 3.79 -11.41
N ARG A 148 -16.03 3.43 -11.32
CA ARG A 148 -16.95 3.96 -10.30
C ARG A 148 -16.54 3.56 -8.89
N GLU A 149 -16.17 2.30 -8.68
CA GLU A 149 -15.98 1.75 -7.33
C GLU A 149 -14.54 1.79 -6.85
N THR A 150 -13.59 1.77 -7.76
CA THR A 150 -12.17 1.74 -7.41
C THR A 150 -11.40 2.99 -7.84
N GLY A 151 -12.00 3.84 -8.67
CA GLY A 151 -11.31 4.96 -9.32
C GLY A 151 -10.29 4.52 -10.39
N MET A 152 -10.25 3.24 -10.73
CA MET A 152 -9.29 2.64 -11.66
C MET A 152 -10.00 1.93 -12.81
N THR A 153 -9.38 1.88 -13.98
CA THR A 153 -9.78 0.93 -15.00
C THR A 153 -9.41 -0.50 -14.58
N PHE A 154 -10.06 -1.51 -15.14
CA PHE A 154 -9.71 -2.92 -14.93
C PHE A 154 -8.20 -3.19 -15.11
N GLY A 155 -7.61 -2.66 -16.19
CA GLY A 155 -6.19 -2.82 -16.47
C GLY A 155 -5.26 -2.12 -15.46
N GLN A 156 -5.67 -0.96 -14.94
CA GLN A 156 -4.94 -0.26 -13.87
C GLN A 156 -5.02 -1.04 -12.57
N TRP A 157 -6.21 -1.50 -12.19
CA TRP A 157 -6.41 -2.29 -10.98
C TRP A 157 -5.60 -3.60 -11.03
N ARG A 158 -5.64 -4.33 -12.16
CA ARG A 158 -4.84 -5.56 -12.33
C ARG A 158 -3.34 -5.31 -12.24
N ARG A 159 -2.83 -4.24 -12.88
CA ARG A 159 -1.42 -3.87 -12.74
C ARG A 159 -1.05 -3.55 -11.30
N GLN A 160 -1.92 -2.86 -10.59
CA GLN A 160 -1.71 -2.53 -9.18
C GLN A 160 -1.70 -3.81 -8.31
N ALA A 161 -2.63 -4.74 -8.54
CA ALA A 161 -2.65 -6.03 -7.86
C ALA A 161 -1.35 -6.82 -8.07
N ARG A 162 -0.87 -6.92 -9.32
CA ARG A 162 0.42 -7.56 -9.65
C ARG A 162 1.60 -6.87 -8.96
N LEU A 163 1.60 -5.55 -8.94
CA LEU A 163 2.65 -4.77 -8.30
C LEU A 163 2.69 -5.03 -6.79
N LEU A 164 1.54 -5.10 -6.13
CA LEU A 164 1.45 -5.40 -4.71
C LEU A 164 1.89 -6.84 -4.41
N ALA A 165 1.47 -7.81 -5.24
CA ALA A 165 1.96 -9.18 -5.13
C ALA A 165 3.49 -9.26 -5.30
N ALA A 166 4.06 -8.49 -6.25
CA ALA A 166 5.50 -8.39 -6.42
C ALA A 166 6.21 -7.91 -5.15
N LEU A 167 5.70 -6.86 -4.51
CA LEU A 167 6.27 -6.33 -3.27
C LEU A 167 6.24 -7.36 -2.14
N GLU A 168 5.17 -8.13 -2.06
CA GLU A 168 5.03 -9.18 -1.06
C GLU A 168 6.05 -10.32 -1.27
N HIS A 169 6.17 -10.82 -2.51
CA HIS A 169 7.13 -11.88 -2.84
C HIS A 169 8.58 -11.41 -2.62
N LEU A 170 8.92 -10.20 -3.06
CA LEU A 170 10.25 -9.62 -2.85
C LEU A 170 10.56 -9.41 -1.37
N ALA A 171 9.59 -8.96 -0.56
CA ALA A 171 9.76 -8.85 0.89
C ALA A 171 9.97 -10.20 1.58
N GLY A 172 9.42 -11.28 0.99
CA GLY A 172 9.67 -12.66 1.40
C GLY A 172 11.02 -13.23 0.94
N GLY A 173 11.83 -12.45 0.22
CA GLY A 173 13.15 -12.86 -0.26
C GLY A 173 13.15 -13.59 -1.62
N ALA A 174 12.03 -13.59 -2.35
CA ALA A 174 11.95 -14.19 -3.67
C ALA A 174 12.87 -13.47 -4.67
N ARG A 175 13.47 -14.23 -5.60
CA ARG A 175 14.33 -13.62 -6.63
C ARG A 175 13.52 -12.83 -7.64
N VAL A 176 14.04 -11.71 -8.08
CA VAL A 176 13.38 -10.80 -9.03
C VAL A 176 12.92 -11.51 -10.31
N ILE A 177 13.70 -12.50 -10.79
CA ILE A 177 13.36 -13.27 -11.98
C ILE A 177 12.13 -14.15 -11.75
N ASP A 178 12.05 -14.81 -10.60
CA ASP A 178 10.93 -15.71 -10.27
C ASP A 178 9.64 -14.89 -10.12
N VAL A 179 9.72 -13.76 -9.39
CA VAL A 179 8.59 -12.82 -9.23
C VAL A 179 8.09 -12.29 -10.57
N ALA A 180 9.00 -11.94 -11.49
CA ALA A 180 8.59 -11.48 -12.81
C ALA A 180 7.79 -12.53 -13.59
N LEU A 181 8.24 -13.79 -13.56
CA LEU A 181 7.59 -14.91 -14.26
C LEU A 181 6.23 -15.25 -13.61
N GLU A 182 6.19 -15.38 -12.29
CA GLU A 182 4.95 -15.68 -11.53
C GLU A 182 3.86 -14.63 -11.71
N LEU A 183 4.25 -13.38 -11.97
CA LEU A 183 3.30 -12.28 -12.20
C LEU A 183 2.95 -12.10 -13.69
N GLY A 184 3.38 -13.02 -14.56
CA GLY A 184 3.04 -13.03 -15.98
C GLY A 184 3.74 -11.93 -16.79
N TYR A 185 4.95 -11.52 -16.40
CA TYR A 185 5.78 -10.64 -17.22
C TYR A 185 6.60 -11.45 -18.22
N ASN A 186 6.65 -10.98 -19.46
CA ASN A 186 7.38 -11.64 -20.55
C ASN A 186 8.91 -11.68 -20.34
N SER A 187 9.43 -10.83 -19.46
CA SER A 187 10.85 -10.82 -19.10
C SER A 187 11.10 -10.12 -17.76
N PRO A 188 12.17 -10.49 -17.04
CA PRO A 188 12.61 -9.78 -15.84
C PRO A 188 12.91 -8.30 -16.09
N THR A 189 13.41 -7.96 -17.29
CA THR A 189 13.71 -6.58 -17.68
C THR A 189 12.43 -5.74 -17.81
N ALA A 190 11.36 -6.30 -18.40
CA ALA A 190 10.06 -5.62 -18.48
C ALA A 190 9.47 -5.34 -17.09
N PHE A 191 9.57 -6.31 -16.19
CA PHE A 191 9.18 -6.14 -14.79
C PHE A 191 10.02 -5.06 -14.10
N ALA A 192 11.35 -5.13 -14.17
CA ALA A 192 12.25 -4.17 -13.52
C ALA A 192 12.02 -2.74 -14.03
N THR A 193 11.76 -2.57 -15.33
CA THR A 193 11.45 -1.26 -15.94
C THR A 193 10.13 -0.70 -15.39
N MET A 194 9.08 -1.53 -15.33
CA MET A 194 7.80 -1.15 -14.75
C MET A 194 7.94 -0.77 -13.28
N PHE A 195 8.63 -1.60 -12.50
CA PHE A 195 8.86 -1.41 -11.08
C PHE A 195 9.63 -0.11 -10.80
N LYS A 196 10.73 0.13 -11.53
CA LYS A 196 11.51 1.36 -11.41
C LYS A 196 10.69 2.60 -11.77
N ARG A 197 9.83 2.52 -12.78
CA ARG A 197 8.93 3.62 -13.14
C ARG A 197 7.96 3.95 -12.01
N GLN A 198 7.50 2.93 -11.27
CA GLN A 198 6.52 3.09 -10.20
C GLN A 198 7.14 3.55 -8.88
N PHE A 199 8.35 3.10 -8.57
CA PHE A 199 8.98 3.31 -7.25
C PHE A 199 10.25 4.15 -7.30
N GLY A 200 10.72 4.51 -8.47
CA GLY A 200 11.96 5.28 -8.65
C GLY A 200 13.26 4.47 -8.55
N VAL A 201 13.19 3.24 -8.01
CA VAL A 201 14.35 2.37 -7.78
C VAL A 201 14.12 0.96 -8.34
N ALA A 202 15.20 0.22 -8.59
CA ALA A 202 15.11 -1.13 -9.09
C ALA A 202 14.55 -2.12 -8.01
N PRO A 203 13.90 -3.22 -8.42
CA PRO A 203 13.37 -4.22 -7.46
C PRO A 203 14.45 -4.78 -6.53
N SER A 204 15.67 -4.99 -7.03
CA SER A 204 16.81 -5.54 -6.27
C SER A 204 17.32 -4.63 -5.14
N SER A 205 17.05 -3.32 -5.22
CA SER A 205 17.49 -2.34 -4.21
C SER A 205 16.34 -1.76 -3.39
N PHE A 206 15.12 -2.25 -3.58
CA PHE A 206 13.95 -1.69 -2.92
C PHE A 206 13.83 -2.10 -1.44
N PHE A 207 14.38 -3.24 -1.06
CA PHE A 207 14.32 -3.81 0.29
C PHE A 207 15.69 -3.85 1.00
N GLN A 208 16.70 -3.22 0.40
CA GLN A 208 18.05 -3.09 0.98
C GLN A 208 18.16 -1.91 1.94
#